data_aa76eca625ea87899110ea1485cfb77b
#
_entry.id   aa76eca625ea87899110ea1485cfb77b
#
_cell.length_a   1.000
_cell.length_b   1.000
_cell.length_c   1.000
_cell.angle_alpha   90.00
_cell.angle_beta   90.00
_cell.angle_gamma   90.00
#
_symmetry.space_group_name_H-M   'P 1'
#
loop_
_entity.id
_entity.type
_entity.pdbx_description
1 polymer ?
#
loop_
_entity_poly.entity_id
_entity_poly.type
_entity_poly.pdbx_seq_one_letter_code
_entity_poly.pdbx_strand_id
1 'polypeptide(L)'
;MQAKRWLVVAATALFDASVGAQKVVDSAELYAGEKALYEAAKKEGMVVSFDTGPTWANWAAQFAAFKKRYPEVEIVYNDLGSGATVVALEKARNRPQADTAYYFAASAVDAVAKNLVAPFKPVNFDKLPAVFREADGRWFTIHSLTVAFVVNTKLVKNVPQSWADLAKPEYRNSIVYLDPRSTGVGQVLTFAANFGAGGDMNNVQPGLDYLGKLHKSGNVLRVLGTTPYAQFVKGEIPIWISYENDGLKAKYTDGLGDAVAVVIPKEASAAAPYGISLVEKGPNPNAGKLWLNFIMTDFGQGIFAQGFVRPSVPGVKLPDGVADKLPAAPQVRPLDVRAAAAKKAEIDKGWVAATEAK
;
A
#
# COMPACT_ATOMS: atom_id res chain seq x y z
N MET A 1 -33.93 24.67 45.58
CA MET A 1 -33.32 23.49 44.93
C MET A 1 -32.50 23.97 43.76
N GLN A 2 -31.18 24.09 43.94
CA GLN A 2 -30.23 24.53 42.88
C GLN A 2 -29.68 23.29 42.18
N ALA A 3 -29.98 23.14 40.86
CA ALA A 3 -29.43 22.11 40.02
C ALA A 3 -27.99 22.49 39.61
N LYS A 4 -27.01 21.79 40.10
CA LYS A 4 -25.61 21.88 39.64
C LYS A 4 -25.50 21.30 38.23
N ARG A 5 -25.30 22.17 37.27
CA ARG A 5 -24.88 21.78 35.89
C ARG A 5 -23.43 21.35 35.93
N TRP A 6 -23.16 20.10 35.70
CA TRP A 6 -21.81 19.58 35.42
C TRP A 6 -21.47 19.95 33.96
N LEU A 7 -20.52 20.87 33.79
CA LEU A 7 -19.86 21.07 32.50
C LEU A 7 -18.93 19.88 32.28
N VAL A 8 -19.28 19.00 31.39
CA VAL A 8 -18.36 18.03 30.81
C VAL A 8 -17.52 18.81 29.79
N VAL A 9 -16.30 19.20 30.18
CA VAL A 9 -15.31 19.69 29.23
C VAL A 9 -14.80 18.47 28.49
N ALA A 10 -15.35 18.22 27.30
CA ALA A 10 -14.75 17.32 26.34
C ALA A 10 -13.46 17.99 25.86
N ALA A 11 -12.30 17.55 26.39
CA ALA A 11 -11.00 17.89 25.82
C ALA A 11 -10.92 17.16 24.48
N THR A 12 -11.35 17.81 23.41
CA THR A 12 -10.97 17.47 22.04
C THR A 12 -9.47 17.74 21.94
N ALA A 13 -8.68 16.68 22.04
CA ALA A 13 -7.27 16.74 21.65
C ALA A 13 -7.25 17.09 20.16
N LEU A 14 -7.13 18.37 19.86
CA LEU A 14 -6.74 18.84 18.53
C LEU A 14 -5.34 18.26 18.29
N PHE A 15 -5.28 17.23 17.45
CA PHE A 15 -4.00 16.68 17.04
C PHE A 15 -3.25 17.78 16.29
N ASP A 16 -2.24 18.34 16.96
CA ASP A 16 -1.44 19.42 16.39
C ASP A 16 -0.51 18.85 15.32
N ALA A 17 -0.94 18.93 14.07
CA ALA A 17 -0.15 18.51 12.90
C ALA A 17 1.24 19.22 12.85
N SER A 18 1.41 20.32 13.58
CA SER A 18 2.69 21.05 13.67
C SER A 18 3.73 20.27 14.46
N VAL A 19 3.33 19.52 15.48
CA VAL A 19 4.26 18.76 16.36
C VAL A 19 5.00 17.69 15.57
N GLY A 20 4.30 16.93 14.74
CA GLY A 20 4.92 15.88 13.90
C GLY A 20 5.84 16.43 12.80
N ALA A 21 5.66 17.69 12.40
CA ALA A 21 6.48 18.36 11.40
C ALA A 21 7.73 19.05 11.97
N GLN A 22 7.91 19.09 13.30
CA GLN A 22 9.07 19.68 13.97
C GLN A 22 10.13 18.62 14.27
N LYS A 23 11.38 19.06 14.50
CA LYS A 23 12.45 18.17 15.00
C LYS A 23 12.03 17.57 16.34
N VAL A 24 12.30 16.29 16.57
CA VAL A 24 11.92 15.59 17.80
C VAL A 24 12.50 16.24 19.06
N VAL A 25 13.72 16.78 18.96
CA VAL A 25 14.40 17.45 20.09
C VAL A 25 13.71 18.73 20.54
N ASP A 26 13.02 19.42 19.62
CA ASP A 26 12.38 20.73 19.81
C ASP A 26 10.85 20.61 20.03
N SER A 27 10.32 19.39 20.15
CA SER A 27 8.87 19.15 20.18
C SER A 27 8.46 18.10 21.20
N ALA A 28 7.15 17.98 21.43
CA ALA A 28 6.59 16.86 22.19
C ALA A 28 6.79 15.53 21.45
N GLU A 29 6.94 14.46 22.21
CA GLU A 29 7.01 13.11 21.66
C GLU A 29 5.68 12.71 21.00
N LEU A 30 5.76 12.02 19.86
CA LEU A 30 4.59 11.41 19.18
C LEU A 30 4.15 10.12 19.89
N TYR A 31 5.05 9.49 20.62
CA TYR A 31 4.82 8.29 21.43
C TYR A 31 5.87 8.23 22.56
N ALA A 32 5.54 7.53 23.64
CA ALA A 32 6.43 7.42 24.79
C ALA A 32 7.77 6.76 24.42
N GLY A 33 8.88 7.41 24.77
CA GLY A 33 10.24 6.93 24.51
C GLY A 33 10.80 7.25 23.12
N GLU A 34 10.13 8.08 22.33
CA GLU A 34 10.57 8.49 21.00
C GLU A 34 11.97 9.12 21.02
N LYS A 35 12.22 10.05 21.95
CA LYS A 35 13.51 10.73 22.06
C LYS A 35 14.65 9.78 22.41
N ALA A 36 14.42 8.86 23.32
CA ALA A 36 15.42 7.85 23.69
C ALA A 36 15.74 6.91 22.52
N LEU A 37 14.72 6.49 21.76
CA LEU A 37 14.91 5.66 20.56
C LEU A 37 15.65 6.44 19.46
N TYR A 38 15.35 7.72 19.29
CA TYR A 38 16.08 8.56 18.33
C TYR A 38 17.57 8.69 18.70
N GLU A 39 17.92 8.89 19.96
CA GLU A 39 19.31 8.93 20.40
C GLU A 39 20.06 7.61 20.13
N ALA A 40 19.38 6.48 20.19
CA ALA A 40 19.96 5.19 19.80
C ALA A 40 20.10 5.07 18.28
N ALA A 41 19.08 5.47 17.52
CA ALA A 41 19.07 5.43 16.05
C ALA A 41 20.10 6.37 15.42
N LYS A 42 20.37 7.53 16.02
CA LYS A 42 21.43 8.46 15.58
C LYS A 42 22.80 7.79 15.51
N LYS A 43 23.11 6.87 16.43
CA LYS A 43 24.39 6.14 16.43
C LYS A 43 24.50 5.17 15.25
N GLU A 44 23.38 4.71 14.72
CA GLU A 44 23.29 3.88 13.54
C GLU A 44 23.31 4.72 12.24
N GLY A 45 22.77 5.94 12.28
CA GLY A 45 22.85 6.97 11.26
C GLY A 45 21.93 6.77 10.06
N MET A 46 21.36 5.59 9.87
CA MET A 46 20.48 5.29 8.75
C MET A 46 19.47 4.17 9.06
N VAL A 47 18.39 4.14 8.29
CA VAL A 47 17.48 2.97 8.16
C VAL A 47 17.43 2.54 6.71
N VAL A 48 17.58 1.25 6.46
CA VAL A 48 17.41 0.64 5.14
C VAL A 48 16.03 -0.01 5.06
N SER A 49 15.15 0.53 4.21
CA SER A 49 13.77 0.08 4.04
C SER A 49 13.58 -0.54 2.66
N PHE A 50 13.34 -1.84 2.59
CA PHE A 50 13.11 -2.54 1.33
C PHE A 50 11.68 -2.37 0.85
N ASP A 51 11.51 -2.32 -0.48
CA ASP A 51 10.24 -2.15 -1.21
C ASP A 51 9.46 -0.88 -0.81
N THR A 52 10.19 0.20 -0.55
CA THR A 52 9.61 1.54 -0.37
C THR A 52 10.22 2.46 -1.42
N GLY A 53 9.39 3.24 -2.12
CA GLY A 53 9.86 4.11 -3.21
C GLY A 53 9.09 5.43 -3.25
N PRO A 54 9.72 6.56 -3.63
CA PRO A 54 9.11 7.88 -3.55
C PRO A 54 7.96 8.10 -4.54
N THR A 55 7.78 7.22 -5.53
CA THR A 55 6.86 7.45 -6.64
C THR A 55 5.43 6.91 -6.40
N TRP A 56 5.20 6.20 -5.30
CA TRP A 56 3.92 5.55 -4.99
C TRP A 56 3.58 5.57 -3.49
N ALA A 57 2.33 5.27 -3.12
CA ALA A 57 1.78 5.21 -1.75
C ALA A 57 2.22 6.36 -0.82
N ASN A 58 2.50 7.53 -1.38
CA ASN A 58 2.93 8.74 -0.66
C ASN A 58 4.23 8.58 0.17
N TRP A 59 5.11 7.64 -0.19
CA TRP A 59 6.38 7.43 0.51
C TRP A 59 7.29 8.65 0.48
N ALA A 60 7.29 9.45 -0.61
CA ALA A 60 8.08 10.69 -0.67
C ALA A 60 7.74 11.65 0.48
N ALA A 61 6.46 11.80 0.81
CA ALA A 61 6.02 12.64 1.93
C ALA A 61 6.40 12.03 3.29
N GLN A 62 6.33 10.69 3.41
CA GLN A 62 6.81 9.97 4.61
C GLN A 62 8.31 10.20 4.83
N PHE A 63 9.12 10.06 3.78
CA PHE A 63 10.57 10.28 3.84
C PHE A 63 10.90 11.72 4.23
N ALA A 64 10.23 12.68 3.60
CA ALA A 64 10.45 14.11 3.89
C ALA A 64 10.09 14.46 5.35
N ALA A 65 8.96 13.95 5.83
CA ALA A 65 8.51 14.19 7.20
C ALA A 65 9.41 13.50 8.24
N PHE A 66 9.82 12.26 7.98
CA PHE A 66 10.78 11.54 8.82
C PHE A 66 12.11 12.28 8.90
N LYS A 67 12.68 12.66 7.76
CA LYS A 67 13.95 13.41 7.71
C LYS A 67 13.87 14.76 8.43
N LYS A 68 12.74 15.45 8.32
CA LYS A 68 12.51 16.71 9.04
C LYS A 68 12.48 16.50 10.55
N ARG A 69 11.85 15.41 11.02
CA ARG A 69 11.74 15.11 12.45
C ARG A 69 13.03 14.53 13.02
N TYR A 70 13.71 13.66 12.27
CA TYR A 70 14.91 12.94 12.68
C TYR A 70 16.09 13.23 11.72
N PRO A 71 16.63 14.44 11.73
CA PRO A 71 17.58 14.90 10.71
C PRO A 71 18.90 14.12 10.65
N GLU A 72 19.27 13.41 11.72
CA GLU A 72 20.52 12.65 11.81
C GLU A 72 20.36 11.15 11.42
N VAL A 73 19.15 10.73 10.98
CA VAL A 73 18.90 9.38 10.46
C VAL A 73 18.51 9.48 9.00
N GLU A 74 19.30 8.87 8.13
CA GLU A 74 19.02 8.79 6.69
C GLU A 74 18.06 7.64 6.40
N ILE A 75 17.21 7.78 5.36
CA ILE A 75 16.43 6.67 4.82
C ILE A 75 17.08 6.22 3.51
N VAL A 76 17.49 4.96 3.49
CA VAL A 76 17.95 4.26 2.29
C VAL A 76 16.84 3.30 1.87
N TYR A 77 16.44 3.34 0.61
CA TYR A 77 15.32 2.53 0.11
C TYR A 77 15.64 1.88 -1.23
N ASN A 78 14.87 0.88 -1.59
CA ASN A 78 14.79 0.33 -2.94
C ASN A 78 13.32 0.05 -3.31
N ASP A 79 13.09 -0.21 -4.58
CA ASP A 79 11.79 -0.55 -5.16
C ASP A 79 11.92 -1.94 -5.82
N LEU A 80 11.59 -3.00 -5.08
CA LEU A 80 11.78 -4.39 -5.51
C LEU A 80 10.49 -5.07 -5.95
N GLY A 81 9.37 -4.70 -5.34
CA GLY A 81 8.13 -5.47 -5.37
C GLY A 81 8.09 -6.56 -4.31
N SER A 82 6.87 -6.85 -3.82
CA SER A 82 6.62 -7.64 -2.60
C SER A 82 7.25 -9.04 -2.63
N GLY A 83 7.11 -9.76 -3.75
CA GLY A 83 7.70 -11.11 -3.89
C GLY A 83 9.22 -11.07 -3.94
N ALA A 84 9.80 -10.13 -4.70
CA ALA A 84 11.24 -9.97 -4.83
C ALA A 84 11.89 -9.53 -3.50
N THR A 85 11.17 -8.76 -2.68
CA THR A 85 11.62 -8.38 -1.33
C THR A 85 11.85 -9.60 -0.45
N VAL A 86 10.92 -10.55 -0.40
CA VAL A 86 11.10 -11.79 0.38
C VAL A 86 12.30 -12.60 -0.13
N VAL A 87 12.45 -12.71 -1.45
CA VAL A 87 13.61 -13.39 -2.06
C VAL A 87 14.93 -12.69 -1.70
N ALA A 88 14.96 -11.35 -1.73
CA ALA A 88 16.15 -10.59 -1.36
C ALA A 88 16.54 -10.79 0.12
N LEU A 89 15.55 -10.74 1.03
CA LEU A 89 15.77 -11.03 2.45
C LEU A 89 16.31 -12.45 2.66
N GLU A 90 15.74 -13.44 1.97
CA GLU A 90 16.17 -14.83 2.09
C GLU A 90 17.61 -15.04 1.62
N LYS A 91 17.98 -14.46 0.49
CA LYS A 91 19.36 -14.51 -0.03
C LYS A 91 20.36 -13.86 0.93
N ALA A 92 19.95 -12.78 1.60
CA ALA A 92 20.79 -12.01 2.51
C ALA A 92 20.69 -12.46 3.98
N ARG A 93 20.00 -13.57 4.31
CA ARG A 93 19.67 -13.96 5.70
C ARG A 93 20.86 -14.03 6.67
N ASN A 94 22.03 -14.43 6.19
CA ASN A 94 23.25 -14.53 7.00
C ASN A 94 23.95 -13.18 7.19
N ARG A 95 23.65 -12.18 6.35
CA ARG A 95 24.13 -10.81 6.41
C ARG A 95 23.04 -9.87 5.90
N PRO A 96 22.01 -9.59 6.72
CA PRO A 96 20.90 -8.77 6.32
C PRO A 96 21.33 -7.40 5.79
N GLN A 97 20.67 -6.95 4.73
CA GLN A 97 20.96 -5.68 4.05
C GLN A 97 19.83 -4.67 4.24
N ALA A 98 18.81 -5.03 5.01
CA ALA A 98 17.67 -4.18 5.32
C ALA A 98 17.35 -4.20 6.81
N ASP A 99 16.75 -3.12 7.29
CA ASP A 99 16.24 -2.99 8.65
C ASP A 99 14.73 -3.21 8.69
N THR A 100 14.05 -2.79 7.63
CA THR A 100 12.61 -2.98 7.47
C THR A 100 12.27 -3.47 6.06
N ALA A 101 11.17 -4.18 5.95
CA ALA A 101 10.66 -4.68 4.67
C ALA A 101 9.16 -4.41 4.56
N TYR A 102 8.78 -3.73 3.49
CA TYR A 102 7.39 -3.46 3.13
C TYR A 102 6.96 -4.39 2.00
N TYR A 103 5.67 -4.75 2.00
CA TYR A 103 5.09 -5.65 1.00
C TYR A 103 3.56 -5.71 1.10
N PHE A 104 2.92 -6.21 0.07
CA PHE A 104 1.58 -6.77 0.20
C PHE A 104 1.58 -7.80 1.32
N ALA A 105 0.68 -7.66 2.31
CA ALA A 105 0.76 -8.39 3.57
C ALA A 105 0.78 -9.92 3.42
N ALA A 106 0.24 -10.46 2.32
CA ALA A 106 0.33 -11.89 2.02
C ALA A 106 1.80 -12.37 1.89
N SER A 107 2.71 -11.53 1.38
CA SER A 107 4.14 -11.86 1.30
C SER A 107 4.81 -11.86 2.68
N ALA A 108 4.26 -11.13 3.67
CA ALA A 108 4.73 -11.17 5.03
C ALA A 108 4.58 -12.56 5.68
N VAL A 109 3.53 -13.30 5.31
CA VAL A 109 3.31 -14.67 5.80
C VAL A 109 4.47 -15.58 5.40
N ASP A 110 4.96 -15.45 4.16
CA ASP A 110 6.15 -16.20 3.68
C ASP A 110 7.42 -15.74 4.41
N ALA A 111 7.61 -14.44 4.60
CA ALA A 111 8.75 -13.90 5.35
C ALA A 111 8.79 -14.43 6.81
N VAL A 112 7.64 -14.54 7.47
CA VAL A 112 7.53 -15.16 8.81
C VAL A 112 7.85 -16.63 8.77
N ALA A 113 7.27 -17.39 7.84
CA ALA A 113 7.53 -18.83 7.70
C ALA A 113 9.01 -19.15 7.47
N LYS A 114 9.74 -18.25 6.81
CA LYS A 114 11.17 -18.34 6.55
C LYS A 114 12.06 -17.76 7.66
N ASN A 115 11.49 -17.25 8.76
CA ASN A 115 12.21 -16.59 9.87
C ASN A 115 13.10 -15.42 9.40
N LEU A 116 12.58 -14.57 8.51
CA LEU A 116 13.30 -13.41 7.96
C LEU A 116 13.01 -12.11 8.73
N VAL A 117 12.02 -12.14 9.61
CA VAL A 117 11.50 -10.94 10.30
C VAL A 117 11.39 -11.16 11.81
N ALA A 118 11.72 -10.11 12.55
CA ALA A 118 11.74 -10.09 14.01
C ALA A 118 10.39 -9.61 14.59
N PRO A 119 10.04 -10.04 15.80
CA PRO A 119 8.88 -9.49 16.50
C PRO A 119 9.13 -8.04 16.93
N PHE A 120 8.18 -7.16 16.59
CA PHE A 120 8.18 -5.78 17.05
C PHE A 120 6.76 -5.22 17.02
N LYS A 121 6.31 -4.65 18.11
CA LYS A 121 4.99 -3.99 18.24
C LYS A 121 5.19 -2.48 18.31
N PRO A 122 4.96 -1.74 17.21
CA PRO A 122 5.06 -0.28 17.21
C PRO A 122 3.89 0.36 17.96
N VAL A 123 3.96 1.67 18.14
CA VAL A 123 2.81 2.47 18.61
C VAL A 123 1.56 2.15 17.77
N ASN A 124 0.39 2.17 18.38
CA ASN A 124 -0.90 1.84 17.75
C ASN A 124 -1.05 0.40 17.25
N PHE A 125 -0.06 -0.48 17.44
CA PHE A 125 -0.15 -1.87 17.01
C PHE A 125 -1.43 -2.56 17.52
N ASP A 126 -1.78 -2.36 18.79
CA ASP A 126 -2.94 -3.02 19.40
C ASP A 126 -4.30 -2.47 18.92
N LYS A 127 -4.31 -1.30 18.27
CA LYS A 127 -5.50 -0.77 17.59
C LYS A 127 -5.83 -1.51 16.29
N LEU A 128 -4.86 -2.17 15.67
CA LEU A 128 -5.11 -2.92 14.43
C LEU A 128 -6.00 -4.14 14.70
N PRO A 129 -6.97 -4.43 13.83
CA PRO A 129 -7.70 -5.69 13.86
C PRO A 129 -6.74 -6.90 13.81
N ALA A 130 -7.08 -7.99 14.51
CA ALA A 130 -6.22 -9.18 14.60
C ALA A 130 -5.88 -9.80 13.23
N VAL A 131 -6.78 -9.67 12.26
CA VAL A 131 -6.56 -10.17 10.88
C VAL A 131 -5.54 -9.34 10.08
N PHE A 132 -5.17 -8.16 10.58
CA PHE A 132 -4.23 -7.25 9.93
C PHE A 132 -2.87 -7.15 10.63
N ARG A 133 -2.56 -8.12 11.49
CA ARG A 133 -1.27 -8.21 12.20
C ARG A 133 -0.93 -9.64 12.57
N GLU A 134 0.34 -9.94 12.72
CA GLU A 134 0.80 -11.14 13.40
C GLU A 134 0.78 -10.90 14.92
N ALA A 135 0.39 -11.89 15.72
CA ALA A 135 0.15 -11.71 17.16
C ALA A 135 1.39 -11.20 17.94
N ASP A 136 2.58 -11.62 17.53
CA ASP A 136 3.86 -11.22 18.12
C ASP A 136 4.51 -10.00 17.43
N GLY A 137 3.84 -9.42 16.42
CA GLY A 137 4.31 -8.23 15.72
C GLY A 137 5.36 -8.49 14.63
N ARG A 138 5.49 -9.72 14.12
CA ARG A 138 6.43 -10.00 13.01
C ARG A 138 6.03 -9.33 11.72
N TRP A 139 4.77 -9.02 11.53
CA TRP A 139 4.27 -8.09 10.53
C TRP A 139 3.00 -7.39 11.04
N PHE A 140 2.73 -6.24 10.50
CA PHE A 140 1.49 -5.48 10.73
C PHE A 140 1.20 -4.60 9.53
N THR A 141 -0.09 -4.33 9.29
CA THR A 141 -0.50 -3.44 8.19
C THR A 141 -0.30 -1.99 8.55
N ILE A 142 0.06 -1.19 7.55
CA ILE A 142 0.24 0.26 7.69
C ILE A 142 -0.74 1.06 6.87
N HIS A 143 -1.27 0.47 5.81
CA HIS A 143 -2.32 1.06 4.97
C HIS A 143 -3.01 -0.01 4.12
N SER A 144 -4.11 0.39 3.48
CA SER A 144 -4.83 -0.43 2.49
C SER A 144 -4.95 0.32 1.17
N LEU A 145 -4.86 -0.42 0.06
CA LEU A 145 -4.95 0.09 -1.30
C LEU A 145 -6.07 -0.61 -2.06
N THR A 146 -6.93 0.16 -2.72
CA THR A 146 -8.10 -0.36 -3.46
C THR A 146 -7.81 -0.40 -4.94
N VAL A 147 -8.05 -1.54 -5.60
CA VAL A 147 -7.89 -1.66 -7.06
C VAL A 147 -8.92 -0.81 -7.79
N ALA A 148 -8.45 -0.05 -8.77
CA ALA A 148 -9.24 0.82 -9.62
C ALA A 148 -8.73 0.81 -11.06
N PHE A 149 -9.56 1.24 -12.00
CA PHE A 149 -9.13 1.61 -13.34
C PHE A 149 -8.73 3.08 -13.32
N VAL A 150 -7.48 3.35 -13.63
CA VAL A 150 -6.94 4.71 -13.80
C VAL A 150 -6.93 5.00 -15.29
N VAL A 151 -7.81 5.89 -15.74
CA VAL A 151 -8.12 6.08 -17.16
C VAL A 151 -7.72 7.47 -17.63
N ASN A 152 -6.95 7.53 -18.72
CA ASN A 152 -6.65 8.76 -19.41
C ASN A 152 -7.81 9.14 -20.34
N THR A 153 -8.62 10.11 -19.93
CA THR A 153 -9.84 10.52 -20.66
C THR A 153 -9.55 11.24 -21.98
N LYS A 154 -8.31 11.66 -22.21
CA LYS A 154 -7.89 12.23 -23.51
C LYS A 154 -7.73 11.13 -24.57
N LEU A 155 -7.33 9.92 -24.15
CA LEU A 155 -7.13 8.76 -25.01
C LEU A 155 -8.36 7.85 -25.07
N VAL A 156 -9.11 7.75 -23.96
CA VAL A 156 -10.26 6.86 -23.80
C VAL A 156 -11.53 7.69 -23.64
N LYS A 157 -12.38 7.73 -24.67
CA LYS A 157 -13.61 8.52 -24.66
C LYS A 157 -14.72 7.89 -23.83
N ASN A 158 -14.89 6.57 -23.96
CA ASN A 158 -15.84 5.79 -23.18
C ASN A 158 -15.11 5.20 -21.96
N VAL A 159 -15.22 5.85 -20.81
CA VAL A 159 -14.55 5.40 -19.58
C VAL A 159 -15.20 4.10 -19.09
N PRO A 160 -14.44 2.95 -19.01
CA PRO A 160 -15.00 1.68 -18.56
C PRO A 160 -15.43 1.77 -17.10
N GLN A 161 -16.63 1.23 -16.77
CA GLN A 161 -17.20 1.23 -15.43
C GLN A 161 -17.20 -0.15 -14.78
N SER A 162 -16.81 -1.16 -15.54
CA SER A 162 -16.95 -2.57 -15.13
C SER A 162 -15.83 -3.44 -15.70
N TRP A 163 -15.58 -4.60 -15.07
CA TRP A 163 -14.70 -5.60 -15.65
C TRP A 163 -15.21 -6.06 -17.01
N ALA A 164 -16.54 -6.19 -17.18
CA ALA A 164 -17.15 -6.54 -18.46
C ALA A 164 -16.86 -5.49 -19.54
N ASP A 165 -16.83 -4.21 -19.20
CA ASP A 165 -16.49 -3.17 -20.17
C ASP A 165 -15.06 -3.32 -20.71
N LEU A 166 -14.07 -3.63 -19.85
CA LEU A 166 -12.68 -3.79 -20.29
C LEU A 166 -12.48 -4.88 -21.35
N ALA A 167 -13.42 -5.83 -21.47
CA ALA A 167 -13.39 -6.87 -22.47
C ALA A 167 -13.92 -6.43 -23.85
N LYS A 168 -14.48 -5.22 -23.97
CA LYS A 168 -15.00 -4.69 -25.24
C LYS A 168 -13.89 -4.42 -26.25
N PRO A 169 -14.15 -4.61 -27.56
CA PRO A 169 -13.15 -4.38 -28.62
C PRO A 169 -12.61 -2.97 -28.69
N GLU A 170 -13.35 -1.98 -28.22
CA GLU A 170 -12.93 -0.57 -28.20
C GLU A 170 -11.69 -0.30 -27.33
N TYR A 171 -11.38 -1.19 -26.36
CA TYR A 171 -10.20 -1.11 -25.51
C TYR A 171 -9.02 -1.95 -25.99
N ARG A 172 -9.06 -2.36 -27.28
CA ARG A 172 -7.94 -3.10 -27.86
C ARG A 172 -6.64 -2.33 -27.70
N ASN A 173 -5.58 -3.03 -27.25
CA ASN A 173 -4.24 -2.47 -27.03
C ASN A 173 -4.22 -1.22 -26.11
N SER A 174 -5.06 -1.22 -25.06
CA SER A 174 -5.23 -0.07 -24.18
C SER A 174 -4.92 -0.34 -22.71
N ILE A 175 -4.90 -1.61 -22.28
CA ILE A 175 -4.82 -1.96 -20.86
C ILE A 175 -3.38 -2.26 -20.46
N VAL A 176 -2.91 -1.61 -19.41
CA VAL A 176 -1.63 -1.89 -18.74
C VAL A 176 -1.90 -2.30 -17.31
N TYR A 177 -1.19 -3.31 -16.83
CA TYR A 177 -1.22 -3.72 -15.42
C TYR A 177 0.13 -4.35 -15.01
N LEU A 178 0.32 -4.64 -13.72
CA LEU A 178 1.57 -5.19 -13.20
C LEU A 178 1.51 -6.71 -13.03
N ASP A 179 2.68 -7.35 -13.24
CA ASP A 179 2.86 -8.79 -13.21
C ASP A 179 2.55 -9.36 -11.80
N PRO A 180 1.59 -10.28 -11.67
CA PRO A 180 1.22 -10.87 -10.37
C PRO A 180 2.32 -11.75 -9.77
N ARG A 181 3.27 -12.23 -10.56
CA ARG A 181 4.37 -13.08 -10.07
C ARG A 181 5.38 -12.29 -9.25
N SER A 182 5.60 -11.02 -9.60
CA SER A 182 6.63 -10.17 -9.00
C SER A 182 6.08 -9.05 -8.12
N THR A 183 4.83 -8.60 -8.35
CA THR A 183 4.27 -7.41 -7.69
C THR A 183 3.04 -7.72 -6.84
N GLY A 184 2.92 -7.01 -5.71
CA GLY A 184 1.73 -7.11 -4.86
C GLY A 184 0.47 -6.61 -5.57
N VAL A 185 0.56 -5.50 -6.33
CA VAL A 185 -0.59 -4.95 -7.07
C VAL A 185 -1.10 -5.92 -8.13
N GLY A 186 -0.22 -6.66 -8.82
CA GLY A 186 -0.62 -7.68 -9.79
C GLY A 186 -1.38 -8.84 -9.13
N GLN A 187 -0.95 -9.28 -7.94
CA GLN A 187 -1.69 -10.28 -7.16
C GLN A 187 -3.07 -9.78 -6.75
N VAL A 188 -3.15 -8.58 -6.19
CA VAL A 188 -4.41 -7.98 -5.74
C VAL A 188 -5.36 -7.74 -6.90
N LEU A 189 -4.85 -7.30 -8.04
CA LEU A 189 -5.61 -7.16 -9.28
C LEU A 189 -6.22 -8.50 -9.70
N THR A 190 -5.47 -9.60 -9.60
CA THR A 190 -6.01 -10.93 -9.93
C THR A 190 -7.18 -11.29 -9.04
N PHE A 191 -7.12 -11.00 -7.73
CA PHE A 191 -8.28 -11.16 -6.84
C PHE A 191 -9.42 -10.21 -7.18
N ALA A 192 -9.14 -8.95 -7.51
CA ALA A 192 -10.19 -8.01 -7.90
C ALA A 192 -10.93 -8.46 -9.17
N ALA A 193 -10.19 -8.89 -10.19
CA ALA A 193 -10.76 -9.49 -11.41
C ALA A 193 -11.54 -10.76 -11.10
N ASN A 194 -11.03 -11.59 -10.18
CA ASN A 194 -11.69 -12.81 -9.74
C ASN A 194 -13.05 -12.53 -9.09
N PHE A 195 -13.09 -11.56 -8.18
CA PHE A 195 -14.35 -11.14 -7.55
C PHE A 195 -15.33 -10.57 -8.58
N GLY A 196 -14.83 -9.79 -9.55
CA GLY A 196 -15.63 -9.26 -10.66
C GLY A 196 -16.17 -10.34 -11.59
N ALA A 197 -15.47 -11.47 -11.72
CA ALA A 197 -15.88 -12.64 -12.50
C ALA A 197 -16.69 -13.66 -11.68
N GLY A 198 -17.09 -13.35 -10.42
CA GLY A 198 -17.91 -14.20 -9.56
C GLY A 198 -17.13 -15.24 -8.76
N GLY A 199 -15.79 -15.18 -8.73
CA GLY A 199 -14.95 -16.01 -7.87
C GLY A 199 -14.85 -15.52 -6.42
N ASP A 200 -14.12 -16.24 -5.60
CA ASP A 200 -13.87 -15.94 -4.20
C ASP A 200 -12.41 -16.22 -3.78
N MET A 201 -12.10 -16.12 -2.49
CA MET A 201 -10.75 -16.36 -1.96
C MET A 201 -10.30 -17.84 -2.09
N ASN A 202 -11.24 -18.79 -2.23
CA ASN A 202 -10.93 -20.22 -2.34
C ASN A 202 -10.76 -20.67 -3.79
N ASN A 203 -11.41 -19.98 -4.74
CA ASN A 203 -11.36 -20.26 -6.16
C ASN A 203 -10.96 -19.01 -6.95
N VAL A 204 -9.71 -18.97 -7.43
CA VAL A 204 -9.16 -17.86 -8.22
C VAL A 204 -9.26 -18.08 -9.74
N GLN A 205 -9.75 -19.25 -10.18
CA GLN A 205 -9.82 -19.61 -11.59
C GLN A 205 -10.67 -18.64 -12.44
N PRO A 206 -11.85 -18.14 -11.98
CA PRO A 206 -12.62 -17.16 -12.75
C PRO A 206 -11.82 -15.89 -13.10
N GLY A 207 -10.98 -15.40 -12.17
CA GLY A 207 -10.11 -14.24 -12.40
C GLY A 207 -9.00 -14.53 -13.41
N LEU A 208 -8.38 -15.70 -13.32
CA LEU A 208 -7.35 -16.14 -14.25
C LEU A 208 -7.93 -16.30 -15.67
N ASP A 209 -9.10 -16.91 -15.80
CA ASP A 209 -9.81 -17.04 -17.07
C ASP A 209 -10.16 -15.68 -17.67
N TYR A 210 -10.61 -14.75 -16.83
CA TYR A 210 -10.91 -13.39 -17.25
C TYR A 210 -9.66 -12.66 -17.78
N LEU A 211 -8.55 -12.71 -17.06
CA LEU A 211 -7.29 -12.12 -17.51
C LEU A 211 -6.81 -12.77 -18.83
N GLY A 212 -6.91 -14.09 -18.92
CA GLY A 212 -6.61 -14.82 -20.16
C GLY A 212 -7.46 -14.35 -21.35
N LYS A 213 -8.76 -14.08 -21.14
CA LYS A 213 -9.64 -13.51 -22.18
C LYS A 213 -9.19 -12.10 -22.59
N LEU A 214 -8.80 -11.24 -21.67
CA LEU A 214 -8.28 -9.90 -21.99
C LEU A 214 -7.01 -9.96 -22.84
N HIS A 215 -6.12 -10.92 -22.57
CA HIS A 215 -4.92 -11.13 -23.40
C HIS A 215 -5.30 -11.64 -24.80
N LYS A 216 -6.15 -12.67 -24.87
CA LYS A 216 -6.59 -13.26 -26.16
C LYS A 216 -7.36 -12.28 -27.05
N SER A 217 -8.12 -11.36 -26.46
CA SER A 217 -8.83 -10.30 -27.21
C SER A 217 -7.90 -9.22 -27.74
N GLY A 218 -6.63 -9.16 -27.28
CA GLY A 218 -5.67 -8.13 -27.61
C GLY A 218 -5.94 -6.79 -26.91
N ASN A 219 -6.71 -6.78 -25.82
CA ASN A 219 -7.00 -5.56 -25.04
C ASN A 219 -5.83 -5.17 -24.15
N VAL A 220 -5.00 -6.13 -23.72
CA VAL A 220 -3.81 -5.87 -22.94
C VAL A 220 -2.69 -5.32 -23.84
N LEU A 221 -2.25 -4.10 -23.55
CA LEU A 221 -1.13 -3.44 -24.21
C LEU A 221 0.20 -3.99 -23.66
N ARG A 222 0.34 -3.99 -22.33
CA ARG A 222 1.58 -4.42 -21.65
C ARG A 222 1.29 -4.92 -20.23
N VAL A 223 2.16 -5.86 -19.79
CA VAL A 223 2.32 -6.24 -18.39
C VAL A 223 3.72 -5.82 -17.96
N LEU A 224 3.83 -5.12 -16.83
CA LEU A 224 5.06 -4.50 -16.36
C LEU A 224 5.48 -5.03 -14.99
N GLY A 225 6.78 -5.01 -14.70
CA GLY A 225 7.33 -5.43 -13.39
C GLY A 225 7.43 -4.30 -12.37
N THR A 226 7.26 -3.04 -12.80
CA THR A 226 7.36 -1.85 -11.94
C THR A 226 6.28 -0.84 -12.30
N THR A 227 5.99 0.08 -11.37
CA THR A 227 4.94 1.08 -11.57
C THR A 227 5.20 1.98 -12.79
N PRO A 228 4.24 2.11 -13.71
CA PRO A 228 4.37 2.98 -14.89
C PRO A 228 3.84 4.40 -14.62
N TYR A 229 3.81 4.87 -13.39
CA TYR A 229 3.19 6.15 -13.03
C TYR A 229 3.62 7.32 -13.93
N ALA A 230 4.95 7.47 -14.16
CA ALA A 230 5.48 8.52 -15.02
C ALA A 230 4.99 8.42 -16.47
N GLN A 231 4.85 7.21 -17.02
CA GLN A 231 4.31 6.96 -18.35
C GLN A 231 2.83 7.32 -18.43
N PHE A 232 2.07 6.99 -17.38
CA PHE A 232 0.65 7.37 -17.29
C PHE A 232 0.47 8.89 -17.26
N VAL A 233 1.23 9.59 -16.42
CA VAL A 233 1.18 11.07 -16.31
C VAL A 233 1.57 11.75 -17.63
N LYS A 234 2.52 11.19 -18.37
CA LYS A 234 2.88 11.67 -19.71
C LYS A 234 1.84 11.38 -20.79
N GLY A 235 0.82 10.61 -20.49
CA GLY A 235 -0.24 10.26 -21.43
C GLY A 235 0.09 9.09 -22.36
N GLU A 236 1.05 8.24 -22.01
CA GLU A 236 1.46 7.07 -22.80
C GLU A 236 0.59 5.83 -22.54
N ILE A 237 -0.23 5.84 -21.50
CA ILE A 237 -1.07 4.71 -21.07
C ILE A 237 -2.54 5.13 -21.10
N PRO A 238 -3.38 4.46 -21.92
CA PRO A 238 -4.82 4.75 -21.97
C PRO A 238 -5.57 4.30 -20.71
N ILE A 239 -5.37 3.04 -20.26
CA ILE A 239 -6.01 2.45 -19.10
C ILE A 239 -4.95 1.72 -18.29
N TRP A 240 -4.77 2.14 -17.05
CA TRP A 240 -3.90 1.46 -16.10
C TRP A 240 -4.73 0.87 -14.98
N ILE A 241 -4.72 -0.47 -14.87
CA ILE A 241 -5.33 -1.12 -13.71
C ILE A 241 -4.32 -1.10 -12.58
N SER A 242 -4.60 -0.27 -11.57
CA SER A 242 -3.75 -0.04 -10.41
C SER A 242 -4.58 0.22 -9.16
N TYR A 243 -4.07 1.00 -8.25
CA TYR A 243 -4.78 1.43 -7.07
C TYR A 243 -5.42 2.82 -7.23
N GLU A 244 -6.52 3.06 -6.53
CA GLU A 244 -7.25 4.33 -6.58
C GLU A 244 -6.36 5.53 -6.26
N ASN A 245 -5.45 5.40 -5.26
CA ASN A 245 -4.55 6.47 -4.84
C ASN A 245 -3.62 6.95 -5.97
N ASP A 246 -3.19 6.08 -6.87
CA ASP A 246 -2.35 6.48 -8.01
C ASP A 246 -3.10 7.42 -8.95
N GLY A 247 -4.34 7.08 -9.27
CA GLY A 247 -5.20 7.94 -10.09
C GLY A 247 -5.62 9.23 -9.39
N LEU A 248 -5.93 9.15 -8.10
CA LEU A 248 -6.31 10.33 -7.30
C LEU A 248 -5.12 11.28 -7.13
N LYS A 249 -3.90 10.75 -6.95
CA LYS A 249 -2.67 11.54 -6.95
C LYS A 249 -2.49 12.26 -8.29
N ALA A 250 -2.58 11.54 -9.41
CA ALA A 250 -2.47 12.13 -10.74
C ALA A 250 -3.52 13.23 -10.96
N LYS A 251 -4.76 12.98 -10.56
CA LYS A 251 -5.89 13.90 -10.72
C LYS A 251 -5.75 15.16 -9.87
N TYR A 252 -5.49 15.02 -8.57
CA TYR A 252 -5.61 16.10 -7.60
C TYR A 252 -4.27 16.68 -7.15
N THR A 253 -3.21 15.88 -7.05
CA THR A 253 -1.90 16.34 -6.59
C THR A 253 -1.04 16.81 -7.75
N ASP A 254 -0.99 16.02 -8.84
CA ASP A 254 -0.16 16.36 -10.01
C ASP A 254 -0.94 17.21 -11.04
N GLY A 255 -2.20 17.58 -10.75
CA GLY A 255 -2.95 18.59 -11.48
C GLY A 255 -3.51 18.16 -12.83
N LEU A 256 -3.60 16.84 -13.12
CA LEU A 256 -4.18 16.39 -14.39
C LEU A 256 -5.70 16.59 -14.48
N GLY A 257 -6.38 16.80 -13.34
CA GLY A 257 -7.80 17.14 -13.27
C GLY A 257 -8.69 16.13 -14.01
N ASP A 258 -9.55 16.65 -14.91
CA ASP A 258 -10.49 15.81 -15.65
C ASP A 258 -9.86 14.97 -16.77
N ALA A 259 -8.56 15.13 -17.03
CA ALA A 259 -7.83 14.22 -17.90
C ALA A 259 -7.65 12.81 -17.28
N VAL A 260 -7.98 12.66 -15.99
CA VAL A 260 -7.92 11.38 -15.27
C VAL A 260 -9.28 11.04 -14.68
N ALA A 261 -9.79 9.86 -15.03
CA ALA A 261 -10.89 9.21 -14.32
C ALA A 261 -10.36 8.06 -13.46
N VAL A 262 -10.89 7.95 -12.25
CA VAL A 262 -10.59 6.83 -11.32
C VAL A 262 -11.89 6.09 -11.09
N VAL A 263 -11.93 4.82 -11.52
CA VAL A 263 -13.13 4.01 -11.47
C VAL A 263 -12.90 2.76 -10.65
N ILE A 264 -13.64 2.59 -9.58
CA ILE A 264 -13.73 1.31 -8.87
C ILE A 264 -14.81 0.48 -9.57
N PRO A 265 -14.46 -0.70 -10.14
CA PRO A 265 -15.40 -1.50 -10.92
C PRO A 265 -16.69 -1.80 -10.17
N LYS A 266 -17.84 -1.66 -10.84
CA LYS A 266 -19.17 -1.76 -10.22
C LYS A 266 -19.52 -3.16 -9.71
N GLU A 267 -18.99 -4.23 -10.34
CA GLU A 267 -19.29 -5.61 -9.93
C GLU A 267 -18.60 -5.95 -8.60
N ALA A 268 -17.32 -5.69 -8.53
CA ALA A 268 -16.50 -5.87 -7.34
C ALA A 268 -15.08 -5.35 -7.56
N SER A 269 -14.39 -5.03 -6.48
CA SER A 269 -12.96 -4.80 -6.45
C SER A 269 -12.34 -5.40 -5.18
N ALA A 270 -11.03 -5.28 -5.02
CA ALA A 270 -10.30 -5.76 -3.87
C ALA A 270 -9.55 -4.61 -3.17
N ALA A 271 -9.54 -4.64 -1.83
CA ALA A 271 -8.67 -3.82 -1.02
C ALA A 271 -7.54 -4.68 -0.44
N ALA A 272 -6.31 -4.27 -0.73
CA ALA A 272 -5.11 -4.94 -0.27
C ALA A 272 -4.60 -4.33 1.02
N PRO A 273 -4.49 -5.09 2.12
CA PRO A 273 -3.69 -4.68 3.25
C PRO A 273 -2.20 -4.76 2.86
N TYR A 274 -1.49 -3.65 3.03
CA TYR A 274 -0.04 -3.60 2.90
C TYR A 274 0.60 -3.52 4.27
N GLY A 275 1.60 -4.37 4.48
CA GLY A 275 2.29 -4.54 5.74
C GLY A 275 3.76 -4.18 5.68
N ILE A 276 4.33 -4.07 6.86
CA ILE A 276 5.76 -3.86 7.05
C ILE A 276 6.25 -4.72 8.21
N SER A 277 7.52 -5.06 8.20
CA SER A 277 8.19 -5.85 9.23
C SER A 277 9.51 -5.24 9.63
N LEU A 278 9.95 -5.52 10.85
CA LEU A 278 11.34 -5.37 11.26
C LEU A 278 12.11 -6.60 10.74
N VAL A 279 13.23 -6.39 10.06
CA VAL A 279 14.04 -7.50 9.53
C VAL A 279 14.83 -8.17 10.66
N GLU A 280 14.87 -9.50 10.64
CA GLU A 280 15.65 -10.27 11.62
C GLU A 280 17.15 -9.96 11.49
N LYS A 281 17.76 -9.51 12.58
CA LYS A 281 19.19 -9.12 12.62
C LYS A 281 19.55 -8.01 11.60
N GLY A 282 18.62 -7.12 11.28
CA GLY A 282 18.90 -5.92 10.47
C GLY A 282 20.05 -5.12 11.05
N PRO A 283 20.88 -4.47 10.21
CA PRO A 283 22.10 -3.78 10.66
C PRO A 283 21.83 -2.57 11.58
N ASN A 284 20.65 -1.91 11.44
CA ASN A 284 20.30 -0.69 12.17
C ASN A 284 18.95 -0.86 12.91
N PRO A 285 18.88 -1.74 13.94
CA PRO A 285 17.61 -2.14 14.54
C PRO A 285 16.89 -0.99 15.27
N ASN A 286 17.59 -0.01 15.82
CA ASN A 286 16.95 1.13 16.47
C ASN A 286 16.37 2.11 15.44
N ALA A 287 17.09 2.37 14.36
CA ALA A 287 16.58 3.18 13.24
C ALA A 287 15.39 2.51 12.56
N GLY A 288 15.42 1.17 12.40
CA GLY A 288 14.28 0.38 11.93
C GLY A 288 13.05 0.54 12.82
N LYS A 289 13.21 0.39 14.14
CA LYS A 289 12.12 0.58 15.11
C LYS A 289 11.61 2.03 15.13
N LEU A 290 12.50 3.02 15.00
CA LEU A 290 12.13 4.44 14.93
C LEU A 290 11.26 4.71 13.70
N TRP A 291 11.65 4.17 12.53
CA TRP A 291 10.92 4.27 11.29
C TRP A 291 9.54 3.61 11.41
N LEU A 292 9.46 2.39 11.92
CA LEU A 292 8.20 1.66 12.09
C LEU A 292 7.25 2.37 13.06
N ASN A 293 7.75 2.91 14.17
CA ASN A 293 6.93 3.71 15.08
C ASN A 293 6.43 4.98 14.39
N PHE A 294 7.31 5.72 13.70
CA PHE A 294 6.93 6.97 13.03
C PHE A 294 5.74 6.77 12.08
N ILE A 295 5.82 5.79 11.18
CA ILE A 295 4.75 5.52 10.22
C ILE A 295 3.45 5.02 10.88
N MET A 296 3.53 4.45 12.08
CA MET A 296 2.37 3.94 12.83
C MET A 296 1.78 4.97 13.80
N THR A 297 2.41 6.14 13.99
CA THR A 297 1.77 7.26 14.69
C THR A 297 0.55 7.76 13.92
N ASP A 298 -0.38 8.43 14.60
CA ASP A 298 -1.51 9.09 13.92
C ASP A 298 -1.00 10.14 12.91
N PHE A 299 0.15 10.77 13.18
CA PHE A 299 0.80 11.71 12.25
C PHE A 299 1.29 10.99 10.98
N GLY A 300 2.05 9.89 11.09
CA GLY A 300 2.51 9.09 9.95
C GLY A 300 1.35 8.50 9.14
N GLN A 301 0.33 8.02 9.81
CA GLN A 301 -0.91 7.53 9.17
C GLN A 301 -1.64 8.65 8.42
N GLY A 302 -1.66 9.88 8.97
CA GLY A 302 -2.21 11.05 8.31
C GLY A 302 -1.47 11.43 7.03
N ILE A 303 -0.14 11.23 6.98
CA ILE A 303 0.66 11.44 5.75
C ILE A 303 0.25 10.47 4.65
N PHE A 304 -0.01 9.20 4.96
CA PHE A 304 -0.57 8.26 3.97
C PHE A 304 -1.91 8.78 3.43
N ALA A 305 -2.79 9.23 4.31
CA ALA A 305 -4.09 9.76 3.93
C ALA A 305 -4.00 10.99 3.01
N GLN A 306 -3.02 11.89 3.21
CA GLN A 306 -2.77 13.03 2.31
C GLN A 306 -2.51 12.60 0.85
N GLY A 307 -1.93 11.42 0.67
CA GLY A 307 -1.71 10.80 -0.65
C GLY A 307 -2.86 9.90 -1.11
N PHE A 308 -4.05 10.01 -0.52
CA PHE A 308 -5.23 9.17 -0.81
C PHE A 308 -5.03 7.69 -0.48
N VAL A 309 -4.04 7.35 0.33
CA VAL A 309 -3.78 6.00 0.81
C VAL A 309 -4.55 5.80 2.12
N ARG A 310 -5.35 4.74 2.20
CA ARG A 310 -6.23 4.50 3.36
C ARG A 310 -5.43 3.99 4.57
N PRO A 311 -5.38 4.73 5.70
CA PRO A 311 -4.66 4.31 6.89
C PRO A 311 -5.16 2.97 7.43
N SER A 312 -4.25 2.15 8.01
CA SER A 312 -4.63 0.91 8.69
C SER A 312 -5.04 1.12 10.15
N VAL A 313 -4.55 2.17 10.79
CA VAL A 313 -4.89 2.45 12.21
C VAL A 313 -6.29 3.04 12.29
N PRO A 314 -7.24 2.37 12.98
CA PRO A 314 -8.60 2.87 13.13
C PRO A 314 -8.65 4.21 13.88
N GLY A 315 -9.57 5.09 13.47
CA GLY A 315 -9.80 6.38 14.12
C GLY A 315 -8.82 7.50 13.75
N VAL A 316 -7.88 7.26 12.86
CA VAL A 316 -7.03 8.32 12.31
C VAL A 316 -7.90 9.30 11.51
N LYS A 317 -7.82 10.58 11.89
CA LYS A 317 -8.54 11.63 11.18
C LYS A 317 -7.94 11.83 9.79
N LEU A 318 -8.79 11.72 8.77
CA LEU A 318 -8.37 12.07 7.41
C LEU A 318 -8.14 13.58 7.30
N PRO A 319 -7.12 14.02 6.57
CA PRO A 319 -6.90 15.45 6.31
C PRO A 319 -8.11 16.08 5.60
N ASP A 320 -8.33 17.38 5.82
CA ASP A 320 -9.42 18.10 5.23
C ASP A 320 -9.40 18.01 3.68
N GLY A 321 -10.56 17.76 3.09
CA GLY A 321 -10.74 17.60 1.63
C GLY A 321 -10.20 16.29 1.05
N VAL A 322 -9.69 15.35 1.85
CA VAL A 322 -9.32 14.00 1.38
C VAL A 322 -10.54 13.10 1.32
N ALA A 323 -11.36 13.09 2.38
CA ALA A 323 -12.54 12.23 2.48
C ALA A 323 -13.50 12.44 1.30
N ASP A 324 -13.71 13.69 0.89
CA ASP A 324 -14.61 14.06 -0.22
C ASP A 324 -14.12 13.60 -1.60
N LYS A 325 -12.82 13.30 -1.71
CA LYS A 325 -12.19 12.85 -2.96
C LYS A 325 -12.08 11.34 -3.05
N LEU A 326 -12.21 10.63 -1.92
CA LEU A 326 -12.18 9.17 -1.90
C LEU A 326 -13.54 8.63 -2.35
N PRO A 327 -13.63 7.83 -3.41
CA PRO A 327 -14.89 7.29 -3.89
C PRO A 327 -15.51 6.36 -2.84
N ALA A 328 -16.83 6.45 -2.68
CA ALA A 328 -17.59 5.43 -1.96
C ALA A 328 -17.53 4.12 -2.75
N ALA A 329 -17.14 3.04 -2.10
CA ALA A 329 -16.89 1.78 -2.79
C ALA A 329 -17.38 0.58 -1.95
N PRO A 330 -18.71 0.44 -1.75
CA PRO A 330 -19.28 -0.65 -0.94
C PRO A 330 -19.04 -2.04 -1.54
N GLN A 331 -18.76 -2.12 -2.84
CA GLN A 331 -18.44 -3.37 -3.55
C GLN A 331 -16.98 -3.84 -3.36
N VAL A 332 -16.13 -3.06 -2.69
CA VAL A 332 -14.74 -3.43 -2.42
C VAL A 332 -14.69 -4.50 -1.32
N ARG A 333 -14.02 -5.61 -1.62
CA ARG A 333 -13.81 -6.71 -0.68
C ARG A 333 -12.40 -6.65 -0.10
N PRO A 334 -12.23 -6.57 1.22
CA PRO A 334 -10.91 -6.69 1.84
C PRO A 334 -10.38 -8.11 1.64
N LEU A 335 -9.08 -8.23 1.35
CA LEU A 335 -8.44 -9.52 1.22
C LEU A 335 -8.07 -10.09 2.59
N ASP A 336 -8.40 -11.37 2.82
CA ASP A 336 -7.80 -12.14 3.89
C ASP A 336 -6.33 -12.43 3.55
N VAL A 337 -5.43 -11.99 4.41
CA VAL A 337 -3.98 -12.04 4.18
C VAL A 337 -3.47 -13.48 4.06
N ARG A 338 -3.95 -14.39 4.91
CA ARG A 338 -3.48 -15.78 4.93
C ARG A 338 -4.04 -16.57 3.76
N ALA A 339 -5.31 -16.36 3.42
CA ALA A 339 -5.92 -16.96 2.25
C ALA A 339 -5.24 -16.46 0.96
N ALA A 340 -4.93 -15.17 0.86
CA ALA A 340 -4.20 -14.62 -0.28
C ALA A 340 -2.79 -15.21 -0.41
N ALA A 341 -2.07 -15.38 0.70
CA ALA A 341 -0.75 -16.03 0.71
C ALA A 341 -0.82 -17.48 0.21
N ALA A 342 -1.83 -18.24 0.65
CA ALA A 342 -2.02 -19.63 0.22
C ALA A 342 -2.29 -19.78 -1.28
N LYS A 343 -2.83 -18.73 -1.93
CA LYS A 343 -3.14 -18.73 -3.37
C LYS A 343 -2.01 -18.25 -4.27
N LYS A 344 -0.91 -17.74 -3.72
CA LYS A 344 0.19 -17.16 -4.51
C LYS A 344 0.69 -18.10 -5.61
N ALA A 345 1.06 -19.34 -5.28
CA ALA A 345 1.59 -20.29 -6.24
C ALA A 345 0.56 -20.69 -7.32
N GLU A 346 -0.73 -20.80 -6.95
CA GLU A 346 -1.82 -21.07 -7.88
C GLU A 346 -2.00 -19.90 -8.86
N ILE A 347 -1.98 -18.66 -8.37
CA ILE A 347 -2.07 -17.45 -9.19
C ILE A 347 -0.88 -17.37 -10.15
N ASP A 348 0.36 -17.53 -9.67
CA ASP A 348 1.56 -17.42 -10.49
C ASP A 348 1.52 -18.42 -11.67
N LYS A 349 1.25 -19.68 -11.38
CA LYS A 349 1.17 -20.75 -12.39
C LYS A 349 -0.03 -20.57 -13.34
N GLY A 350 -1.20 -20.26 -12.78
CA GLY A 350 -2.43 -20.12 -13.54
C GLY A 350 -2.40 -18.89 -14.45
N TRP A 351 -1.78 -17.79 -14.00
CA TRP A 351 -1.63 -16.59 -14.82
C TRP A 351 -0.76 -16.86 -16.06
N VAL A 352 0.39 -17.52 -15.91
CA VAL A 352 1.22 -17.95 -17.05
C VAL A 352 0.44 -18.82 -18.02
N ALA A 353 -0.26 -19.83 -17.50
CA ALA A 353 -1.07 -20.71 -18.34
C ALA A 353 -2.19 -19.97 -19.10
N ALA A 354 -2.80 -18.97 -18.47
CA ALA A 354 -3.91 -18.22 -19.08
C ALA A 354 -3.45 -17.17 -20.10
N THR A 355 -2.29 -16.54 -19.90
CA THR A 355 -1.87 -15.34 -20.62
C THR A 355 -0.69 -15.56 -21.57
N GLU A 356 0.20 -16.54 -21.31
CA GLU A 356 1.40 -16.83 -22.10
C GLU A 356 1.27 -18.13 -22.92
N ALA A 357 0.18 -18.91 -22.77
CA ALA A 357 -0.07 -20.08 -23.60
C ALA A 357 -0.28 -19.65 -25.07
N LYS A 358 0.56 -20.20 -25.96
CA LYS A 358 0.47 -19.98 -27.44
C LYS A 358 -0.71 -20.72 -28.02
#